data_e6ee7ba5f8fdaebec5cb20bb27831a34
#
_entry.id   e6ee7ba5f8fdaebec5cb20bb27831a34
#
_cell.length_a   1.000
_cell.length_b   1.000
_cell.length_c   1.000
_cell.angle_alpha   90.00
_cell.angle_beta   90.00
_cell.angle_gamma   90.00
#
_symmetry.space_group_name_H-M   'P 1'
#
loop_
_entity.id
_entity.type
_entity.pdbx_description
1 polymer ?
#
loop_
_entity_poly.entity_id
_entity_poly.type
_entity_poly.pdbx_seq_one_letter_code
_entity_poly.pdbx_strand_id
1 'polypeptide(L)' 'MITPQRQVVTPAMISRQIKGIKRALKQPELYTDDEIRLLKRSLRELYAERTDLNRGNGFG' A
#
# COMPACT_ATOMS: atom_id res chain seq x y z
N MET A 1 27.38 11.56 -7.62
CA MET A 1 27.02 10.33 -6.96
C MET A 1 25.69 10.46 -6.24
N ILE A 2 24.85 9.52 -6.46
CA ILE A 2 23.52 9.61 -5.93
C ILE A 2 23.40 8.78 -4.68
N THR A 3 23.03 9.41 -3.62
CA THR A 3 22.79 8.70 -2.38
C THR A 3 21.43 8.07 -2.46
N PRO A 4 21.31 6.79 -2.19
CA PRO A 4 20.00 6.16 -2.18
C PRO A 4 19.16 6.82 -1.11
N GLN A 5 18.06 7.37 -1.55
CA GLN A 5 17.17 7.98 -0.61
C GLN A 5 16.33 6.92 0.03
N ARG A 6 16.40 6.85 1.32
CA ARG A 6 15.47 6.01 2.02
C ARG A 6 14.14 6.66 1.98
N GLN A 7 13.21 5.97 1.41
CA GLN A 7 11.86 6.45 1.45
C GLN A 7 11.31 6.22 2.83
N VAL A 8 10.94 7.29 3.46
CA VAL A 8 10.28 7.19 4.75
C VAL A 8 8.83 6.91 4.47
N VAL A 9 8.40 5.72 4.84
CA VAL A 9 7.02 5.32 4.63
C VAL A 9 6.20 5.84 5.81
N THR A 10 5.29 6.75 5.52
CA THR A 10 4.42 7.31 6.56
C THR A 10 3.03 6.68 6.47
N PRO A 11 2.27 6.69 7.57
CA PRO A 11 0.90 6.17 7.52
C PRO A 11 0.03 6.88 6.48
N ALA A 12 0.28 8.16 6.26
CA ALA A 12 -0.47 8.91 5.25
C ALA A 12 -0.20 8.37 3.86
N MET A 13 1.05 8.02 3.56
CA MET A 13 1.39 7.45 2.26
C MET A 13 0.73 6.10 2.05
N ILE A 14 0.74 5.28 3.08
CA ILE A 14 0.12 3.96 3.00
C ILE A 14 -1.37 4.10 2.79
N SER A 15 -2.03 4.99 3.52
CA SER A 15 -3.46 5.20 3.38
C SER A 15 -3.81 5.67 1.97
N ARG A 16 -2.98 6.54 1.40
CA ARG A 16 -3.20 7.04 0.05
C ARG A 16 -3.08 5.92 -0.97
N GLN A 17 -2.09 5.06 -0.80
CA GLN A 17 -1.90 3.94 -1.70
C GLN A 17 -3.04 2.95 -1.59
N ILE A 18 -3.52 2.69 -0.38
CA ILE A 18 -4.65 1.80 -0.16
C ILE A 18 -5.88 2.33 -0.88
N LYS A 19 -6.14 3.63 -0.75
CA LYS A 19 -7.28 4.23 -1.43
C LYS A 19 -7.18 4.09 -2.94
N GLY A 20 -5.99 4.29 -3.49
CA GLY A 20 -5.77 4.16 -4.92
C GLY A 20 -6.04 2.75 -5.41
N ILE A 21 -5.56 1.77 -4.67
CA ILE A 21 -5.77 0.37 -5.04
C ILE A 21 -7.25 0.00 -4.93
N LYS A 22 -7.92 0.43 -3.87
CA LYS A 22 -9.34 0.14 -3.71
C LYS A 22 -10.14 0.74 -4.86
N ARG A 23 -9.77 1.92 -5.27
CA ARG A 23 -10.43 2.58 -6.38
C ARG A 23 -10.25 1.79 -7.66
N ALA A 24 -9.04 1.29 -7.90
CA ALA A 24 -8.76 0.46 -9.06
C ALA A 24 -9.57 -0.83 -9.02
N LEU A 25 -9.69 -1.44 -7.85
CA LEU A 25 -10.42 -2.70 -7.71
C LEU A 25 -11.93 -2.54 -7.92
N LYS A 26 -12.44 -1.31 -7.85
CA LYS A 26 -13.84 -1.06 -8.14
C LYS A 26 -14.12 -1.07 -9.63
N GLN A 27 -13.11 -1.00 -10.45
CA GLN A 27 -13.25 -1.03 -11.90
C GLN A 27 -12.42 -2.15 -12.48
N PRO A 28 -12.74 -3.40 -12.14
CA PRO A 28 -11.91 -4.53 -12.55
C PRO A 28 -11.87 -4.72 -14.06
N GLU A 29 -12.86 -4.19 -14.78
CA GLU A 29 -12.88 -4.33 -16.23
C GLU A 29 -11.78 -3.55 -16.91
N LEU A 30 -11.14 -2.64 -16.20
CA LEU A 30 -10.03 -1.87 -16.76
C LEU A 30 -8.70 -2.57 -16.63
N TYR A 31 -8.67 -3.70 -15.94
CA TYR A 31 -7.43 -4.38 -15.62
C TYR A 31 -7.49 -5.84 -16.01
N THR A 32 -6.34 -6.45 -16.26
CA THR A 32 -6.28 -7.88 -16.52
C THR A 32 -6.38 -8.65 -15.19
N ASP A 33 -6.63 -9.95 -15.31
CA ASP A 33 -6.69 -10.79 -14.11
C ASP A 33 -5.40 -10.75 -13.32
N ASP A 34 -4.27 -10.75 -14.03
CA ASP A 34 -2.97 -10.69 -13.37
C ASP A 34 -2.80 -9.36 -12.64
N GLU A 35 -3.25 -8.28 -13.25
CA GLU A 35 -3.15 -6.97 -12.61
C GLU A 35 -4.03 -6.90 -11.37
N ILE A 36 -5.23 -7.45 -11.46
CA ILE A 36 -6.14 -7.49 -10.30
C ILE A 36 -5.49 -8.28 -9.18
N ARG A 37 -4.86 -9.38 -9.51
CA ARG A 37 -4.21 -10.22 -8.51
C ARG A 37 -3.07 -9.48 -7.83
N LEU A 38 -2.29 -8.74 -8.60
CA LEU A 38 -1.21 -7.93 -8.05
C LEU A 38 -1.74 -6.81 -7.18
N LEU A 39 -2.83 -6.18 -7.60
CA LEU A 39 -3.44 -5.11 -6.81
C LEU A 39 -3.92 -5.64 -5.45
N LYS A 40 -4.55 -6.80 -5.45
CA LYS A 40 -5.02 -7.40 -4.20
C LYS A 40 -3.86 -7.76 -3.30
N ARG A 41 -2.79 -8.27 -3.87
CA ARG A 41 -1.60 -8.61 -3.10
C ARG A 41 -0.97 -7.37 -2.49
N SER A 42 -0.86 -6.31 -3.29
CA SER A 42 -0.31 -5.06 -2.80
C SER A 42 -1.17 -4.48 -1.68
N LEU A 43 -2.47 -4.58 -1.83
CA LEU A 43 -3.38 -4.09 -0.79
C LEU A 43 -3.16 -4.83 0.52
N ARG A 44 -3.00 -6.14 0.45
CA ARG A 44 -2.75 -6.94 1.64
C ARG A 44 -1.44 -6.53 2.31
N GLU A 45 -0.41 -6.33 1.51
CA GLU A 45 0.89 -5.93 2.03
C GLU A 45 0.83 -4.55 2.67
N LEU A 46 0.08 -3.64 2.07
CA LEU A 46 -0.06 -2.31 2.63
C LEU A 46 -0.82 -2.32 3.96
N TYR A 47 -1.83 -3.15 4.07
CA TYR A 47 -2.54 -3.28 5.35
C TYR A 47 -1.64 -3.86 6.44
N ALA A 48 -0.81 -4.83 6.09
CA ALA A 48 0.12 -5.40 7.05
C ALA A 48 1.13 -4.35 7.50
N GLU A 49 1.64 -3.56 6.56
CA GLU A 49 2.58 -2.52 6.87
C GLU A 49 1.96 -1.43 7.75
N ARG A 50 0.73 -1.07 7.46
CA ARG A 50 0.01 -0.10 8.25
C ARG A 50 -0.19 -0.57 9.68
N THR A 51 -0.51 -1.85 9.83
CA THR A 51 -0.69 -2.43 11.15
C THR A 51 0.60 -2.41 11.94
N ASP A 52 1.71 -2.72 11.29
CA ASP A 52 3.01 -2.70 11.94
C ASP A 52 3.38 -1.29 12.40
N LEU A 53 3.13 -0.30 11.57
CA LEU A 53 3.41 1.08 11.95
C LEU A 53 2.57 1.52 13.13
N ASN A 54 1.28 1.18 13.10
CA ASN A 54 0.40 1.54 14.20
C ASN A 54 0.79 0.84 15.49
N ARG A 55 1.20 -0.40 15.37
CA ARG A 55 1.62 -1.16 16.53
C ARG A 55 2.87 -0.56 17.14
N GLY A 56 3.81 -0.17 16.31
CA GLY A 56 5.03 0.47 16.77
C GLY A 56 4.77 1.74 17.51
N ASN A 57 3.77 2.51 17.08
CA ASN A 57 3.44 3.75 17.77
C ASN A 57 2.54 3.51 18.97
N GLY A 58 1.76 2.47 18.93
CA GLY A 58 0.74 2.24 19.91
C GLY A 58 1.26 1.86 21.27
N PHE A 59 2.44 1.30 21.31
CA PHE A 59 2.93 0.90 22.53
C PHE A 59 4.04 1.65 22.92
N GLY A 60 4.04 2.73 22.64
CA GLY A 60 5.14 3.45 23.12
C GLY A 60 5.85 2.71 24.18
#